data_8c765460035e8ec2e5cc15b4887ecfeb
#
_entry.id   8c765460035e8ec2e5cc15b4887ecfeb
#
_cell.length_a   1.000
_cell.length_b   1.000
_cell.length_c   1.000
_cell.angle_alpha   90.00
_cell.angle_beta   90.00
_cell.angle_gamma   90.00
#
_symmetry.space_group_name_H-M   'P 1'
#
loop_
_entity.id
_entity.type
_entity.pdbx_description
1 polymer ?
#
loop_
_entity_poly.entity_id
_entity_poly.type
_entity_poly.pdbx_seq_one_letter_code
_entity_poly.pdbx_strand_id
1 'polypeptide(L)'
;MEFLNGMTLEDKILSAEPIDLAIYEEIGRQLGEIHNIRFQDAGFLDPKVQPGKEFDNFYRFIRQFIEKTLTDLEANTDRLDIDTNKRLRQLVKEKWDLTLQTEPVLQLAHCDFNPKNILISKDSSTRVVGIIDWEFADSGNGLIDIGNFFRFSYDYPSEARTRFMTGYSSANPTLPDGWEAASLLLDLANMCSFLERKENYPESFRTARAVIKSTLKHFGY
;
A
#
# COMPACT_ATOMS: atom_id res chain seq x y z
N MET A 1 -11.34 0.66 -24.58
CA MET A 1 -11.44 0.44 -23.11
C MET A 1 -12.46 -0.66 -22.90
N GLU A 2 -12.07 -1.74 -22.26
CA GLU A 2 -12.99 -2.84 -21.95
C GLU A 2 -13.88 -2.45 -20.76
N PHE A 3 -15.18 -2.75 -20.83
CA PHE A 3 -16.10 -2.54 -19.71
C PHE A 3 -16.07 -3.76 -18.79
N LEU A 4 -15.69 -3.56 -17.53
CA LEU A 4 -15.72 -4.61 -16.52
C LEU A 4 -17.03 -4.53 -15.73
N ASN A 5 -17.82 -5.61 -15.76
CA ASN A 5 -19.06 -5.71 -15.00
C ASN A 5 -18.75 -6.01 -13.52
N GLY A 6 -18.46 -4.97 -12.77
CA GLY A 6 -18.06 -5.05 -11.37
C GLY A 6 -18.57 -3.88 -10.55
N MET A 7 -18.34 -3.94 -9.27
CA MET A 7 -18.40 -2.85 -8.30
C MET A 7 -17.10 -2.79 -7.52
N THR A 8 -16.76 -1.66 -6.93
CA THR A 8 -15.56 -1.61 -6.11
C THR A 8 -15.73 -2.39 -4.81
N LEU A 9 -14.65 -2.92 -4.28
CA LEU A 9 -14.69 -3.52 -2.95
C LEU A 9 -15.11 -2.49 -1.89
N GLU A 10 -14.73 -1.21 -2.06
CA GLU A 10 -15.18 -0.12 -1.18
C GLU A 10 -16.70 0.02 -1.18
N ASP A 11 -17.34 0.08 -2.35
CA ASP A 11 -18.80 0.18 -2.45
C ASP A 11 -19.47 -1.00 -1.74
N LYS A 12 -18.90 -2.20 -1.86
CA LYS A 12 -19.43 -3.39 -1.18
C LYS A 12 -19.29 -3.28 0.34
N ILE A 13 -18.15 -2.79 0.84
CA ILE A 13 -17.94 -2.55 2.28
C ILE A 13 -18.96 -1.51 2.79
N LEU A 14 -19.11 -0.40 2.06
CA LEU A 14 -20.01 0.70 2.45
C LEU A 14 -21.50 0.33 2.37
N SER A 15 -21.86 -0.66 1.56
CA SER A 15 -23.26 -1.14 1.47
C SER A 15 -23.76 -1.81 2.74
N ALA A 16 -22.86 -2.14 3.68
CA ALA A 16 -23.12 -2.90 4.90
C ALA A 16 -23.78 -4.28 4.66
N GLU A 17 -23.76 -4.76 3.41
CA GLU A 17 -24.20 -6.12 3.09
C GLU A 17 -23.12 -7.14 3.50
N PRO A 18 -23.49 -8.38 3.81
CA PRO A 18 -22.50 -9.41 4.13
C PRO A 18 -21.48 -9.57 3.00
N ILE A 19 -20.21 -9.66 3.39
CA ILE A 19 -19.09 -9.92 2.48
C ILE A 19 -18.64 -11.36 2.69
N ASP A 20 -18.62 -12.13 1.59
CA ASP A 20 -18.05 -13.46 1.62
C ASP A 20 -16.53 -13.37 1.84
N LEU A 21 -16.04 -14.00 2.89
CA LEU A 21 -14.61 -13.98 3.25
C LEU A 21 -13.70 -14.56 2.16
N ALA A 22 -14.24 -15.40 1.26
CA ALA A 22 -13.49 -15.94 0.14
C ALA A 22 -13.02 -14.85 -0.84
N ILE A 23 -13.66 -13.67 -0.86
CA ILE A 23 -13.19 -12.55 -1.69
C ILE A 23 -11.81 -12.06 -1.23
N TYR A 24 -11.54 -12.02 0.08
CA TYR A 24 -10.23 -11.61 0.59
C TYR A 24 -9.13 -12.61 0.21
N GLU A 25 -9.46 -13.89 0.19
CA GLU A 25 -8.54 -14.94 -0.27
C GLU A 25 -8.25 -14.78 -1.77
N GLU A 26 -9.27 -14.52 -2.58
CA GLU A 26 -9.11 -14.26 -4.02
C GLU A 26 -8.30 -12.99 -4.28
N ILE A 27 -8.54 -11.89 -3.54
CA ILE A 27 -7.77 -10.64 -3.66
C ILE A 27 -6.30 -10.90 -3.32
N GLY A 28 -6.03 -11.62 -2.23
CA GLY A 28 -4.66 -12.01 -1.86
C GLY A 28 -3.99 -12.83 -2.95
N ARG A 29 -4.68 -13.82 -3.52
CA ARG A 29 -4.16 -14.67 -4.60
C ARG A 29 -3.82 -13.83 -5.84
N GLN A 30 -4.71 -12.92 -6.25
CA GLN A 30 -4.47 -12.01 -7.40
C GLN A 30 -3.25 -11.12 -7.15
N LEU A 31 -3.12 -10.55 -5.95
CA LEU A 31 -1.94 -9.75 -5.63
C LEU A 31 -0.66 -10.60 -5.64
N GLY A 32 -0.72 -11.82 -5.12
CA GLY A 32 0.42 -12.74 -5.18
C GLY A 32 0.86 -13.06 -6.61
N GLU A 33 -0.09 -13.24 -7.54
CA GLU A 33 0.19 -13.44 -8.96
C GLU A 33 0.82 -12.20 -9.61
N ILE A 34 0.33 -11.00 -9.28
CA ILE A 34 0.93 -9.73 -9.74
C ILE A 34 2.38 -9.63 -9.26
N HIS A 35 2.64 -9.91 -8.00
CA HIS A 35 3.99 -9.85 -7.42
C HIS A 35 4.94 -10.95 -7.92
N ASN A 36 4.46 -11.92 -8.69
CA ASN A 36 5.34 -12.86 -9.41
C ASN A 36 5.94 -12.25 -10.69
N ILE A 37 5.43 -11.12 -11.16
CA ILE A 37 6.04 -10.35 -12.24
C ILE A 37 7.24 -9.61 -11.65
N ARG A 38 8.45 -9.93 -12.13
CA ARG A 38 9.72 -9.44 -11.57
C ARG A 38 10.52 -8.66 -12.58
N PHE A 39 11.29 -7.72 -12.08
CA PHE A 39 12.16 -6.85 -12.88
C PHE A 39 13.61 -6.93 -12.41
N GLN A 40 14.52 -6.42 -13.22
CA GLN A 40 15.95 -6.32 -12.88
C GLN A 40 16.30 -4.93 -12.35
N ASP A 41 15.64 -3.89 -12.84
CA ASP A 41 15.85 -2.49 -12.47
C ASP A 41 14.66 -1.97 -11.69
N ALA A 42 14.91 -1.08 -10.72
CA ALA A 42 13.87 -0.39 -9.96
C ALA A 42 13.51 0.93 -10.66
N GLY A 43 12.21 1.25 -10.74
CA GLY A 43 11.76 2.51 -11.33
C GLY A 43 10.27 2.53 -11.65
N PHE A 44 9.78 3.72 -11.97
CA PHE A 44 8.42 3.87 -12.49
C PHE A 44 8.27 3.13 -13.81
N LEU A 45 7.11 2.58 -14.07
CA LEU A 45 6.86 1.84 -15.29
C LEU A 45 6.43 2.77 -16.42
N ASP A 46 7.03 2.58 -17.59
CA ASP A 46 6.59 3.23 -18.81
C ASP A 46 5.32 2.55 -19.40
N PRO A 47 4.68 3.11 -20.44
CA PRO A 47 3.52 2.48 -21.09
C PRO A 47 3.78 1.10 -21.70
N LYS A 48 5.04 0.66 -21.81
CA LYS A 48 5.44 -0.68 -22.26
C LYS A 48 5.74 -1.62 -21.09
N VAL A 49 5.43 -1.20 -19.86
CA VAL A 49 5.71 -1.95 -18.63
C VAL A 49 7.20 -2.22 -18.44
N GLN A 50 8.04 -1.26 -18.83
CA GLN A 50 9.48 -1.32 -18.60
C GLN A 50 9.84 -0.34 -17.49
N PRO A 51 10.65 -0.77 -16.48
CA PRO A 51 11.08 0.14 -15.43
C PRO A 51 12.03 1.20 -15.98
N GLY A 52 11.81 2.43 -15.57
CA GLY A 52 12.79 3.49 -15.69
C GLY A 52 14.02 3.20 -14.82
N LYS A 53 14.99 4.10 -14.84
CA LYS A 53 16.22 3.99 -14.03
C LYS A 53 16.34 5.16 -13.05
N GLU A 54 15.20 5.60 -12.54
CA GLU A 54 15.14 6.74 -11.62
C GLU A 54 15.68 6.39 -10.23
N PHE A 55 15.67 5.10 -9.88
CA PHE A 55 16.10 4.65 -8.56
C PHE A 55 17.37 3.83 -8.64
N ASP A 56 18.48 4.36 -8.12
CA ASP A 56 19.67 3.54 -7.87
C ASP A 56 19.39 2.46 -6.80
N ASN A 57 18.50 2.80 -5.84
CA ASN A 57 18.07 1.91 -4.77
C ASN A 57 16.66 2.31 -4.31
N PHE A 58 15.70 1.41 -4.46
CA PHE A 58 14.30 1.61 -4.12
C PHE A 58 14.10 2.10 -2.67
N TYR A 59 14.69 1.42 -1.70
CA TYR A 59 14.50 1.76 -0.28
C TYR A 59 15.10 3.12 0.08
N ARG A 60 16.23 3.47 -0.52
CA ARG A 60 16.84 4.79 -0.34
C ARG A 60 15.94 5.88 -0.91
N PHE A 61 15.39 5.65 -2.10
CA PHE A 61 14.48 6.59 -2.74
C PHE A 61 13.24 6.84 -1.86
N ILE A 62 12.56 5.79 -1.41
CA ILE A 62 11.37 5.90 -0.55
C ILE A 62 11.71 6.62 0.77
N ARG A 63 12.80 6.26 1.42
CA ARG A 63 13.23 6.92 2.65
C ARG A 63 13.49 8.41 2.44
N GLN A 64 14.22 8.77 1.40
CA GLN A 64 14.53 10.17 1.08
C GLN A 64 13.25 10.96 0.77
N PHE A 65 12.30 10.36 0.08
CA PHE A 65 11.00 10.96 -0.17
C PHE A 65 10.26 11.26 1.14
N ILE A 66 10.18 10.30 2.06
CA ILE A 66 9.54 10.50 3.37
C ILE A 66 10.28 11.62 4.15
N GLU A 67 11.61 11.55 4.27
CA GLU A 67 12.40 12.53 5.02
C GLU A 67 12.26 13.94 4.45
N LYS A 68 12.23 14.07 3.13
CA LYS A 68 11.99 15.35 2.45
C LYS A 68 10.58 15.88 2.77
N THR A 69 9.56 15.07 2.59
CA THR A 69 8.16 15.46 2.89
C THR A 69 8.02 15.95 4.32
N LEU A 70 8.60 15.22 5.29
CA LEU A 70 8.53 15.63 6.69
C LEU A 70 9.24 16.97 6.94
N THR A 71 10.29 17.29 6.18
CA THR A 71 10.95 18.59 6.24
C THR A 71 10.06 19.70 5.67
N ASP A 72 9.45 19.47 4.52
CA ASP A 72 8.57 20.41 3.88
C ASP A 72 7.30 20.70 4.71
N LEU A 73 6.86 19.72 5.51
CA LEU A 73 5.70 19.84 6.40
C LEU A 73 6.00 20.56 7.73
N GLU A 74 7.25 20.85 8.08
CA GLU A 74 7.57 21.59 9.31
C GLU A 74 6.92 22.97 9.37
N ALA A 75 6.76 23.62 8.20
CA ALA A 75 6.10 24.92 8.07
C ALA A 75 4.56 24.78 7.90
N ASN A 76 4.01 23.56 7.83
CA ASN A 76 2.59 23.32 7.56
C ASN A 76 1.98 22.37 8.60
N THR A 77 1.87 22.88 9.83
CA THR A 77 1.41 22.11 10.99
C THR A 77 -0.06 21.70 10.94
N ASP A 78 -0.86 22.32 10.07
CA ASP A 78 -2.26 21.94 9.85
C ASP A 78 -2.36 20.58 9.13
N ARG A 79 -1.35 20.22 8.34
CA ARG A 79 -1.29 18.94 7.65
C ARG A 79 -0.75 17.82 8.53
N LEU A 80 0.30 18.12 9.30
CA LEU A 80 0.89 17.20 10.27
C LEU A 80 1.41 17.98 11.47
N ASP A 81 0.90 17.70 12.65
CA ASP A 81 1.35 18.39 13.87
C ASP A 81 2.82 18.09 14.20
N ILE A 82 3.46 19.03 14.89
CA ILE A 82 4.89 19.01 15.18
C ILE A 82 5.31 17.75 15.94
N ASP A 83 4.51 17.29 16.89
CA ASP A 83 4.83 16.12 17.70
C ASP A 83 4.76 14.84 16.85
N THR A 84 3.71 14.68 16.08
CA THR A 84 3.58 13.55 15.13
C THR A 84 4.71 13.54 14.10
N ASN A 85 5.12 14.71 13.55
CA ASN A 85 6.24 14.81 12.63
C ASN A 85 7.55 14.34 13.29
N LYS A 86 7.85 14.81 14.51
CA LYS A 86 9.06 14.39 15.25
C LYS A 86 9.11 12.89 15.52
N ARG A 87 8.00 12.31 15.98
CA ARG A 87 7.90 10.86 16.23
C ARG A 87 8.06 10.05 14.94
N LEU A 88 7.46 10.51 13.83
CA LEU A 88 7.58 9.83 12.55
C LEU A 88 9.04 9.86 12.03
N ARG A 89 9.75 10.99 12.18
CA ARG A 89 11.18 11.07 11.87
C ARG A 89 11.99 10.10 12.72
N GLN A 90 11.68 10.01 14.01
CA GLN A 90 12.36 9.08 14.91
C GLN A 90 12.09 7.64 14.50
N LEU A 91 10.84 7.28 14.20
CA LEU A 91 10.47 5.95 13.71
C LEU A 91 11.25 5.58 12.44
N VAL A 92 11.25 6.47 11.43
CA VAL A 92 11.96 6.24 10.17
C VAL A 92 13.48 6.08 10.43
N LYS A 93 14.06 6.92 11.27
CA LYS A 93 15.48 6.84 11.63
C LYS A 93 15.83 5.50 12.29
N GLU A 94 14.99 5.01 13.20
CA GLU A 94 15.33 3.86 14.06
C GLU A 94 14.87 2.51 13.49
N LYS A 95 13.83 2.51 12.66
CA LYS A 95 13.18 1.26 12.21
C LYS A 95 13.25 1.03 10.70
N TRP A 96 13.76 1.99 9.92
CA TRP A 96 13.79 1.84 8.46
C TRP A 96 14.54 0.60 8.00
N ASP A 97 15.57 0.18 8.73
CA ASP A 97 16.35 -1.01 8.39
C ASP A 97 15.53 -2.31 8.41
N LEU A 98 14.34 -2.32 9.03
CA LEU A 98 13.42 -3.44 8.92
C LEU A 98 12.93 -3.67 7.48
N THR A 99 12.86 -2.63 6.65
CA THR A 99 12.52 -2.76 5.24
C THR A 99 13.62 -3.46 4.44
N LEU A 100 14.88 -3.35 4.88
CA LEU A 100 16.05 -3.91 4.22
C LEU A 100 16.26 -5.40 4.55
N GLN A 101 15.62 -5.90 5.60
CA GLN A 101 15.67 -7.33 5.96
C GLN A 101 14.86 -8.18 4.99
N THR A 102 13.98 -7.54 4.24
CA THR A 102 13.31 -8.15 3.10
C THR A 102 14.24 -8.02 1.89
N GLU A 103 14.79 -9.14 1.38
CA GLU A 103 15.60 -9.10 0.15
C GLU A 103 14.88 -8.29 -0.94
N PRO A 104 15.57 -7.38 -1.63
CA PRO A 104 14.94 -6.52 -2.63
C PRO A 104 14.54 -7.34 -3.85
N VAL A 105 13.39 -7.98 -3.79
CA VAL A 105 12.78 -8.57 -4.96
C VAL A 105 12.00 -7.46 -5.65
N LEU A 106 12.51 -6.99 -6.78
CA LEU A 106 11.82 -6.00 -7.60
C LEU A 106 10.64 -6.66 -8.30
N GLN A 107 9.45 -6.31 -7.83
CA GLN A 107 8.17 -6.88 -8.28
C GLN A 107 7.34 -5.79 -8.95
N LEU A 108 6.36 -6.19 -9.75
CA LEU A 108 5.31 -5.28 -10.17
C LEU A 108 4.50 -4.89 -8.92
N ALA A 109 4.66 -3.66 -8.47
CA ALA A 109 3.86 -3.08 -7.41
C ALA A 109 2.82 -2.11 -8.00
N HIS A 110 1.61 -2.16 -7.48
CA HIS A 110 0.52 -1.26 -7.89
C HIS A 110 0.68 0.13 -7.28
N CYS A 111 1.22 0.20 -6.08
CA CYS A 111 1.47 1.40 -5.27
C CYS A 111 0.24 2.19 -4.81
N ASP A 112 -0.96 1.77 -5.20
CA ASP A 112 -2.24 2.24 -4.68
C ASP A 112 -3.28 1.10 -4.59
N PHE A 113 -2.85 -0.07 -4.09
CA PHE A 113 -3.67 -1.27 -3.97
C PHE A 113 -4.63 -1.18 -2.78
N ASN A 114 -5.79 -0.59 -3.02
CA ASN A 114 -6.81 -0.33 -2.00
C ASN A 114 -8.21 -0.71 -2.50
N PRO A 115 -9.24 -0.75 -1.63
CA PRO A 115 -10.59 -1.19 -2.00
C PRO A 115 -11.25 -0.42 -3.14
N LYS A 116 -10.87 0.82 -3.42
CA LYS A 116 -11.43 1.62 -4.53
C LYS A 116 -10.96 1.09 -5.88
N ASN A 117 -9.76 0.50 -5.92
CA ASN A 117 -9.10 0.06 -7.13
C ASN A 117 -9.29 -1.45 -7.40
N ILE A 118 -10.06 -2.15 -6.56
CA ILE A 118 -10.37 -3.57 -6.70
C ILE A 118 -11.83 -3.73 -7.11
N LEU A 119 -12.07 -4.24 -8.33
CA LEU A 119 -13.41 -4.51 -8.83
C LEU A 119 -13.78 -5.97 -8.56
N ILE A 120 -14.90 -6.17 -7.89
CA ILE A 120 -15.50 -7.49 -7.63
C ILE A 120 -16.72 -7.68 -8.50
N SER A 121 -17.00 -8.94 -8.87
CA SER A 121 -18.13 -9.28 -9.71
C SER A 121 -19.46 -8.99 -9.02
N LYS A 122 -20.41 -8.43 -9.76
CA LYS A 122 -21.80 -8.29 -9.29
C LYS A 122 -22.55 -9.62 -9.25
N ASP A 123 -22.10 -10.59 -10.05
CA ASP A 123 -22.74 -11.91 -10.18
C ASP A 123 -22.15 -12.93 -9.20
N SER A 124 -20.96 -12.66 -8.65
CA SER A 124 -20.27 -13.54 -7.71
C SER A 124 -19.48 -12.72 -6.70
N SER A 125 -19.88 -12.79 -5.45
CA SER A 125 -19.22 -12.07 -4.34
C SER A 125 -17.78 -12.52 -4.03
N THR A 126 -17.31 -13.58 -4.70
CA THR A 126 -16.00 -14.19 -4.45
C THR A 126 -15.01 -14.02 -5.60
N ARG A 127 -15.36 -13.26 -6.65
CA ARG A 127 -14.52 -13.10 -7.85
C ARG A 127 -14.06 -11.66 -8.04
N VAL A 128 -12.76 -11.46 -8.10
CA VAL A 128 -12.16 -10.22 -8.61
C VAL A 128 -12.28 -10.21 -10.13
N VAL A 129 -12.79 -9.12 -10.70
CA VAL A 129 -12.95 -8.94 -12.15
C VAL A 129 -11.96 -7.95 -12.73
N GLY A 130 -11.27 -7.19 -11.89
CA GLY A 130 -10.22 -6.29 -12.30
C GLY A 130 -9.57 -5.55 -11.15
N ILE A 131 -8.33 -5.16 -11.37
CA ILE A 131 -7.58 -4.21 -10.55
C ILE A 131 -7.28 -3.04 -11.48
N ILE A 132 -7.68 -1.84 -11.08
CA ILE A 132 -7.66 -0.64 -11.92
C ILE A 132 -6.75 0.42 -11.32
N ASP A 133 -6.50 1.49 -12.10
CA ASP A 133 -5.74 2.67 -11.65
C ASP A 133 -4.26 2.38 -11.38
N TRP A 134 -3.58 1.88 -12.41
CA TRP A 134 -2.17 1.51 -12.40
C TRP A 134 -1.20 2.68 -12.62
N GLU A 135 -1.68 3.93 -12.50
CA GLU A 135 -0.87 5.11 -12.83
C GLU A 135 0.36 5.29 -11.94
N PHE A 136 0.35 4.71 -10.73
CA PHE A 136 1.47 4.75 -9.78
C PHE A 136 2.33 3.49 -9.78
N ALA A 137 2.03 2.54 -10.68
CA ALA A 137 2.73 1.27 -10.69
C ALA A 137 4.24 1.43 -10.92
N ASP A 138 5.00 0.69 -10.13
CA ASP A 138 6.45 0.69 -10.23
C ASP A 138 7.05 -0.73 -10.18
N SER A 139 8.34 -0.79 -10.47
CA SER A 139 9.19 -1.93 -10.16
C SER A 139 9.85 -1.68 -8.81
N GLY A 140 9.20 -2.16 -7.76
CA GLY A 140 9.62 -1.94 -6.38
C GLY A 140 9.36 -3.14 -5.48
N ASN A 141 9.12 -2.87 -4.20
CA ASN A 141 8.80 -3.92 -3.24
C ASN A 141 7.27 -4.05 -3.07
N GLY A 142 6.70 -5.18 -3.50
CA GLY A 142 5.26 -5.47 -3.40
C GLY A 142 4.67 -5.41 -1.99
N LEU A 143 5.48 -5.38 -0.93
CA LEU A 143 4.98 -5.17 0.44
C LEU A 143 4.29 -3.82 0.62
N ILE A 144 4.57 -2.83 -0.25
CA ILE A 144 3.84 -1.55 -0.24
C ILE A 144 2.34 -1.77 -0.51
N ASP A 145 1.99 -2.68 -1.41
CA ASP A 145 0.60 -3.00 -1.76
C ASP A 145 -0.13 -3.71 -0.61
N ILE A 146 0.58 -4.58 0.10
CA ILE A 146 0.03 -5.22 1.31
C ILE A 146 -0.24 -4.15 2.39
N GLY A 147 0.67 -3.20 2.57
CA GLY A 147 0.49 -2.05 3.45
C GLY A 147 -0.72 -1.20 3.04
N ASN A 148 -0.85 -0.89 1.76
CA ASN A 148 -1.96 -0.13 1.19
C ASN A 148 -3.31 -0.82 1.46
N PHE A 149 -3.40 -2.12 1.22
CA PHE A 149 -4.63 -2.87 1.42
C PHE A 149 -5.05 -2.86 2.89
N PHE A 150 -4.13 -3.17 3.80
CA PHE A 150 -4.45 -3.24 5.23
C PHE A 150 -4.49 -1.88 5.95
N ARG A 151 -4.20 -0.78 5.28
CA ARG A 151 -4.40 0.58 5.77
C ARG A 151 -5.82 0.82 6.29
N PHE A 152 -6.81 0.18 5.66
CA PHE A 152 -8.24 0.28 6.00
C PHE A 152 -8.77 -0.96 6.72
N SER A 153 -7.89 -1.72 7.38
CA SER A 153 -8.26 -3.00 8.01
C SER A 153 -9.32 -2.89 9.10
N TYR A 154 -9.54 -1.69 9.66
CA TYR A 154 -10.63 -1.45 10.61
C TYR A 154 -12.03 -1.56 9.98
N ASP A 155 -12.14 -1.46 8.66
CA ASP A 155 -13.38 -1.63 7.91
C ASP A 155 -13.61 -3.08 7.46
N TYR A 156 -12.64 -3.96 7.72
CA TYR A 156 -12.69 -5.35 7.29
C TYR A 156 -13.16 -6.28 8.40
N PRO A 157 -13.79 -7.43 8.05
CA PRO A 157 -14.01 -8.51 9.00
C PRO A 157 -12.69 -8.98 9.64
N SER A 158 -12.75 -9.45 10.88
CA SER A 158 -11.56 -9.88 11.64
C SER A 158 -10.74 -10.97 10.93
N GLU A 159 -11.39 -11.84 10.16
CA GLU A 159 -10.78 -12.95 9.43
C GLU A 159 -10.19 -12.52 8.07
N ALA A 160 -10.51 -11.32 7.58
CA ALA A 160 -10.11 -10.85 6.26
C ALA A 160 -8.59 -10.94 6.04
N ARG A 161 -7.80 -10.58 7.07
CA ARG A 161 -6.34 -10.65 7.00
C ARG A 161 -5.85 -12.07 6.80
N THR A 162 -6.35 -13.01 7.60
CA THR A 162 -5.95 -14.42 7.50
C THR A 162 -6.30 -14.99 6.13
N ARG A 163 -7.51 -14.69 5.63
CA ARG A 163 -7.94 -15.13 4.30
C ARG A 163 -7.09 -14.55 3.18
N PHE A 164 -6.86 -13.24 3.22
CA PHE A 164 -5.99 -12.58 2.25
C PHE A 164 -4.60 -13.21 2.22
N MET A 165 -3.98 -13.40 3.39
CA MET A 165 -2.63 -13.97 3.48
C MET A 165 -2.59 -15.44 3.03
N THR A 166 -3.67 -16.20 3.25
CA THR A 166 -3.81 -17.57 2.70
C THR A 166 -3.77 -17.53 1.17
N GLY A 167 -4.57 -16.66 0.56
CA GLY A 167 -4.59 -16.49 -0.90
C GLY A 167 -3.24 -16.02 -1.43
N TYR A 168 -2.67 -14.98 -0.82
CA TYR A 168 -1.36 -14.44 -1.23
C TYR A 168 -0.28 -15.51 -1.21
N SER A 169 -0.14 -16.25 -0.10
CA SER A 169 0.88 -17.28 0.06
C SER A 169 0.68 -18.47 -0.88
N SER A 170 -0.55 -18.74 -1.33
CA SER A 170 -0.82 -19.79 -2.32
C SER A 170 -0.25 -19.45 -3.70
N ALA A 171 -0.20 -18.17 -4.06
CA ALA A 171 0.32 -17.69 -5.33
C ALA A 171 1.79 -17.22 -5.23
N ASN A 172 2.18 -16.61 -4.11
CA ASN A 172 3.53 -16.13 -3.85
C ASN A 172 3.98 -16.57 -2.44
N PRO A 173 4.63 -17.74 -2.30
CA PRO A 173 4.97 -18.33 -0.99
C PRO A 173 6.15 -17.63 -0.29
N THR A 174 6.82 -16.67 -0.94
CA THR A 174 8.06 -16.07 -0.44
C THR A 174 7.82 -14.75 0.29
N LEU A 175 6.98 -14.75 1.33
CA LEU A 175 6.94 -13.61 2.25
C LEU A 175 8.13 -13.68 3.20
N PRO A 176 8.94 -12.61 3.28
CA PRO A 176 10.07 -12.56 4.20
C PRO A 176 9.60 -12.41 5.66
N ASP A 177 10.42 -12.87 6.59
CA ASP A 177 10.20 -12.56 8.00
C ASP A 177 10.15 -11.04 8.21
N GLY A 178 9.25 -10.57 9.08
CA GLY A 178 9.09 -9.13 9.33
C GLY A 178 8.34 -8.34 8.24
N TRP A 179 7.73 -9.02 7.27
CA TRP A 179 6.98 -8.38 6.18
C TRP A 179 5.90 -7.40 6.68
N GLU A 180 5.27 -7.66 7.82
CA GLU A 180 4.25 -6.77 8.40
C GLU A 180 4.85 -5.41 8.76
N ALA A 181 5.96 -5.40 9.49
CA ALA A 181 6.65 -4.17 9.86
C ALA A 181 7.14 -3.42 8.61
N ALA A 182 7.71 -4.13 7.65
CA ALA A 182 8.17 -3.56 6.39
C ALA A 182 7.02 -2.95 5.58
N SER A 183 5.87 -3.63 5.47
CA SER A 183 4.70 -3.12 4.74
C SER A 183 4.16 -1.81 5.34
N LEU A 184 4.09 -1.71 6.67
CA LEU A 184 3.66 -0.49 7.36
C LEU A 184 4.63 0.67 7.12
N LEU A 185 5.94 0.42 7.13
CA LEU A 185 6.95 1.46 6.90
C LEU A 185 6.94 1.93 5.44
N LEU A 186 6.77 1.02 4.48
CA LEU A 186 6.69 1.37 3.06
C LEU A 186 5.42 2.17 2.74
N ASP A 187 4.28 1.84 3.37
CA ASP A 187 3.03 2.58 3.18
C ASP A 187 3.10 4.04 3.67
N LEU A 188 4.04 4.38 4.54
CA LEU A 188 4.27 5.77 4.96
C LEU A 188 4.59 6.69 3.77
N ALA A 189 5.19 6.18 2.68
CA ALA A 189 5.43 6.97 1.47
C ALA A 189 4.11 7.48 0.88
N ASN A 190 3.09 6.62 0.79
CA ASN A 190 1.77 7.03 0.30
C ASN A 190 1.11 8.06 1.25
N MET A 191 1.27 7.88 2.56
CA MET A 191 0.76 8.86 3.53
C MET A 191 1.46 10.21 3.39
N CYS A 192 2.75 10.21 3.16
CA CYS A 192 3.52 11.42 2.85
C CYS A 192 3.04 12.07 1.54
N SER A 193 2.83 11.29 0.48
CA SER A 193 2.33 11.83 -0.80
C SER A 193 0.96 12.49 -0.65
N PHE A 194 0.07 11.96 0.19
CA PHE A 194 -1.21 12.62 0.48
C PHE A 194 -1.01 13.97 1.16
N LEU A 195 -0.10 14.07 2.12
CA LEU A 195 0.17 15.30 2.85
C LEU A 195 0.88 16.37 2.01
N GLU A 196 1.59 15.99 0.93
CA GLU A 196 2.27 16.94 0.02
C GLU A 196 1.34 17.57 -1.02
N ARG A 197 0.13 17.05 -1.22
CA ARG A 197 -0.81 17.58 -2.23
C ARG A 197 -1.01 19.08 -2.06
N LYS A 198 -0.90 19.82 -3.17
CA LYS A 198 -1.00 21.29 -3.15
C LYS A 198 -2.40 21.78 -2.82
N GLU A 199 -3.40 21.11 -3.40
CA GLU A 199 -4.80 21.40 -3.17
C GLU A 199 -5.25 20.94 -1.79
N ASN A 200 -6.35 21.48 -1.31
CA ASN A 200 -6.92 21.10 -0.02
C ASN A 200 -7.79 19.84 -0.17
N TYR A 201 -7.28 18.71 0.26
CA TYR A 201 -7.98 17.43 0.34
C TYR A 201 -8.15 16.97 1.80
N PRO A 202 -9.12 17.54 2.55
CA PRO A 202 -9.25 17.30 4.00
C PRO A 202 -9.37 15.82 4.37
N GLU A 203 -10.09 15.06 3.55
CA GLU A 203 -10.28 13.61 3.77
C GLU A 203 -8.97 12.85 3.59
N SER A 204 -8.21 13.12 2.54
CA SER A 204 -6.89 12.51 2.34
C SER A 204 -5.93 12.85 3.47
N PHE A 205 -5.93 14.11 3.94
CA PHE A 205 -5.09 14.54 5.06
C PHE A 205 -5.51 13.87 6.37
N ARG A 206 -6.83 13.71 6.60
CA ARG A 206 -7.35 13.00 7.77
C ARG A 206 -6.92 11.54 7.74
N THR A 207 -7.09 10.87 6.60
CA THR A 207 -6.66 9.48 6.41
C THR A 207 -5.16 9.33 6.66
N ALA A 208 -4.33 10.16 6.05
CA ALA A 208 -2.89 10.11 6.23
C ALA A 208 -2.49 10.25 7.70
N ARG A 209 -3.04 11.22 8.42
CA ARG A 209 -2.79 11.40 9.86
C ARG A 209 -3.23 10.20 10.70
N ALA A 210 -4.38 9.60 10.38
CA ALA A 210 -4.89 8.44 11.10
C ALA A 210 -3.98 7.22 10.92
N VAL A 211 -3.57 6.95 9.68
CA VAL A 211 -2.66 5.85 9.34
C VAL A 211 -1.28 6.06 9.99
N ILE A 212 -0.70 7.27 9.87
CA ILE A 212 0.58 7.60 10.51
C ILE A 212 0.52 7.35 12.03
N LYS A 213 -0.54 7.83 12.71
CA LYS A 213 -0.72 7.61 14.15
C LYS A 213 -0.87 6.14 14.52
N SER A 214 -1.59 5.36 13.69
CA SER A 214 -1.72 3.92 13.87
C SER A 214 -0.36 3.21 13.72
N THR A 215 0.41 3.58 12.72
CA THR A 215 1.76 3.04 12.50
C THR A 215 2.69 3.38 13.65
N LEU A 216 2.70 4.64 14.11
CA LEU A 216 3.48 5.06 15.28
C LEU A 216 3.12 4.21 16.51
N LYS A 217 1.82 4.04 16.79
CA LYS A 217 1.35 3.20 17.89
C LYS A 217 1.81 1.74 17.77
N HIS A 218 1.77 1.18 16.56
CA HIS A 218 2.25 -0.20 16.32
C HIS A 218 3.72 -0.38 16.73
N PHE A 219 4.55 0.62 16.48
CA PHE A 219 5.98 0.59 16.82
C PHE A 219 6.30 1.13 18.22
N GLY A 220 5.32 1.55 19.01
CA GLY A 220 5.50 2.03 20.39
C GLY A 220 5.97 3.49 20.51
N TYR A 221 5.66 4.31 19.50
CA TYR A 221 5.93 5.75 19.48
C TYR A 221 4.71 6.57 19.84
#